data_8052a34b102f0921456fb0080f3ab380
#
_entry.id   8052a34b102f0921456fb0080f3ab380
#
_cell.length_a   1.000
_cell.length_b   1.000
_cell.length_c   1.000
_cell.angle_alpha   90.00
_cell.angle_beta   90.00
_cell.angle_gamma   90.00
#
_symmetry.space_group_name_H-M   'P 1'
#
loop_
_entity.id
_entity.type
_entity.pdbx_description
1 polymer ?
#
loop_
_entity_poly.entity_id
_entity_poly.type
_entity_poly.pdbx_seq_one_letter_code
_entity_poly.pdbx_strand_id
1 'polypeptide(L)'
;ENPSGAHWFWTTTVVAVTIIAIASGFIGQLVDPRYSTFLNVGVAATIGYIVINSVANIFYQLSYDALKKNADIIRILIRIVGAIIVISIIISYLSEDPIIAASIGTITGIVIGFASQNVIGNLISGLYLAITRPFRIGDKATVFGNTGIIFDIGLLYTRLRNDDGHIILAPNMSMVSTTIIIRHSNSP
;
A
#
# COMPACT_ATOMS: atom_id res chain seq x y z
N GLU A 1 -10.69 19.37 -13.14
CA GLU A 1 -11.08 19.39 -11.72
C GLU A 1 -9.97 20.02 -10.89
N ASN A 2 -10.37 20.92 -10.03
CA ASN A 2 -9.59 22.00 -9.44
C ASN A 2 -8.53 21.46 -8.44
N PRO A 3 -7.21 21.64 -8.65
CA PRO A 3 -6.17 21.19 -7.72
C PRO A 3 -6.24 21.89 -6.35
N SER A 4 -7.03 22.95 -6.23
CA SER A 4 -7.23 23.69 -4.98
C SER A 4 -8.01 22.89 -3.91
N GLY A 5 -8.85 21.94 -4.28
CA GLY A 5 -9.66 21.14 -3.35
C GLY A 5 -8.84 20.16 -2.48
N ALA A 6 -7.79 19.58 -3.05
CA ALA A 6 -6.95 18.62 -2.34
C ALA A 6 -6.10 19.32 -1.26
N HIS A 7 -5.55 20.51 -1.55
CA HIS A 7 -4.77 21.30 -0.58
C HIS A 7 -5.63 21.74 0.61
N TRP A 8 -6.87 22.17 0.35
CA TRP A 8 -7.78 22.62 1.41
C TRP A 8 -8.16 21.48 2.36
N PHE A 9 -8.39 20.31 1.82
CA PHE A 9 -8.70 19.12 2.62
C PHE A 9 -7.54 18.71 3.54
N TRP A 10 -6.30 18.77 3.04
CA TRP A 10 -5.10 18.50 3.82
C TRP A 10 -4.89 19.51 4.94
N THR A 11 -5.00 20.79 4.63
CA THR A 11 -4.81 21.85 5.62
C THR A 11 -5.85 21.76 6.72
N THR A 12 -7.12 21.50 6.40
CA THR A 12 -8.19 21.33 7.40
C THR A 12 -7.98 20.10 8.28
N THR A 13 -7.50 18.97 7.70
CA THR A 13 -7.19 17.76 8.47
C THR A 13 -6.03 18.00 9.43
N VAL A 14 -4.93 18.58 8.97
CA VAL A 14 -3.77 18.88 9.81
C VAL A 14 -4.15 19.85 10.92
N VAL A 15 -4.88 20.90 10.61
CA VAL A 15 -5.36 21.87 11.59
C VAL A 15 -6.26 21.21 12.63
N ALA A 16 -7.21 20.38 12.21
CA ALA A 16 -8.11 19.66 13.13
C ALA A 16 -7.34 18.73 14.07
N VAL A 17 -6.42 17.93 13.55
CA VAL A 17 -5.57 17.03 14.35
C VAL A 17 -4.71 17.83 15.34
N THR A 18 -4.12 18.94 14.89
CA THR A 18 -3.30 19.81 15.75
C THR A 18 -4.12 20.44 16.87
N ILE A 19 -5.31 20.95 16.56
CA ILE A 19 -6.23 21.52 17.57
C ILE A 19 -6.62 20.45 18.59
N ILE A 20 -6.99 19.25 18.15
CA ILE A 20 -7.36 18.15 19.05
C ILE A 20 -6.18 17.77 19.95
N ALA A 21 -4.96 17.66 19.40
CA ALA A 21 -3.76 17.32 20.16
C ALA A 21 -3.43 18.40 21.22
N ILE A 22 -3.51 19.68 20.86
CA ILE A 22 -3.28 20.79 21.81
C ILE A 22 -4.37 20.81 22.88
N ALA A 23 -5.64 20.71 22.48
CA ALA A 23 -6.76 20.72 23.40
C ALA A 23 -6.70 19.52 24.38
N SER A 24 -6.33 18.33 23.89
CA SER A 24 -6.19 17.15 24.75
C SER A 24 -5.06 17.31 25.78
N GLY A 25 -3.94 17.92 25.39
CA GLY A 25 -2.84 18.22 26.31
C GLY A 25 -3.25 19.21 27.42
N PHE A 26 -4.05 20.23 27.05
CA PHE A 26 -4.56 21.19 28.02
C PHE A 26 -5.64 20.58 28.94
N ILE A 27 -6.59 19.86 28.37
CA ILE A 27 -7.65 19.16 29.13
C ILE A 27 -7.03 18.10 30.05
N GLY A 28 -5.99 17.40 29.60
CA GLY A 28 -5.29 16.39 30.39
C GLY A 28 -4.68 16.92 31.71
N GLN A 29 -4.34 18.22 31.77
CA GLN A 29 -3.87 18.85 33.01
C GLN A 29 -4.99 19.16 34.00
N LEU A 30 -6.24 19.23 33.51
CA LEU A 30 -7.42 19.56 34.32
C LEU A 30 -8.19 18.30 34.75
N VAL A 31 -7.96 17.16 34.09
CA VAL A 31 -8.66 15.91 34.35
C VAL A 31 -7.96 15.14 35.47
N ASP A 32 -8.74 14.59 36.39
CA ASP A 32 -8.23 13.67 37.42
C ASP A 32 -7.47 12.51 36.76
N PRO A 33 -6.29 12.13 37.25
CA PRO A 33 -5.48 11.03 36.69
C PRO A 33 -6.26 9.72 36.49
N ARG A 34 -7.29 9.47 37.28
CA ARG A 34 -8.17 8.29 37.14
C ARG A 34 -8.91 8.24 35.78
N TYR A 35 -9.15 9.40 35.15
CA TYR A 35 -9.86 9.49 33.87
C TYR A 35 -8.92 9.72 32.68
N SER A 36 -7.61 9.87 32.92
CA SER A 36 -6.61 10.16 31.87
C SER A 36 -6.60 9.08 30.77
N THR A 37 -6.75 7.79 31.13
CA THR A 37 -6.81 6.68 30.19
C THR A 37 -8.00 6.83 29.24
N PHE A 38 -9.19 7.16 29.74
CA PHE A 38 -10.38 7.35 28.92
C PHE A 38 -10.23 8.55 27.98
N LEU A 39 -9.61 9.63 28.46
CA LEU A 39 -9.29 10.79 27.62
C LEU A 39 -8.35 10.38 26.48
N ASN A 40 -7.26 9.68 26.79
CA ASN A 40 -6.28 9.23 25.81
C ASN A 40 -6.90 8.29 24.76
N VAL A 41 -7.76 7.36 25.17
CA VAL A 41 -8.50 6.48 24.27
C VAL A 41 -9.43 7.28 23.35
N GLY A 42 -10.18 8.25 23.90
CA GLY A 42 -11.07 9.11 23.10
C GLY A 42 -10.31 9.94 22.08
N VAL A 43 -9.16 10.51 22.47
CA VAL A 43 -8.28 11.29 21.60
C VAL A 43 -7.67 10.40 20.51
N ALA A 44 -7.15 9.23 20.88
CA ALA A 44 -6.56 8.29 19.93
C ALA A 44 -7.59 7.81 18.89
N ALA A 45 -8.81 7.48 19.33
CA ALA A 45 -9.92 7.08 18.46
C ALA A 45 -10.31 8.21 17.49
N THR A 46 -10.42 9.44 17.99
CA THR A 46 -10.82 10.61 17.18
C THR A 46 -9.75 10.97 16.15
N ILE A 47 -8.51 11.11 16.58
CA ILE A 47 -7.38 11.41 15.68
C ILE A 47 -7.20 10.27 14.67
N GLY A 48 -7.26 9.02 15.14
CA GLY A 48 -7.15 7.85 14.29
C GLY A 48 -8.23 7.82 13.21
N TYR A 49 -9.47 8.07 13.56
CA TYR A 49 -10.58 8.15 12.61
C TYR A 49 -10.35 9.25 11.54
N ILE A 50 -9.94 10.45 11.96
CA ILE A 50 -9.65 11.55 11.04
C ILE A 50 -8.52 11.19 10.09
N VAL A 51 -7.40 10.68 10.62
CA VAL A 51 -6.21 10.31 9.83
C VAL A 51 -6.54 9.20 8.84
N ILE A 52 -7.20 8.12 9.29
CA ILE A 52 -7.59 6.99 8.42
C ILE A 52 -8.45 7.46 7.26
N ASN A 53 -9.49 8.26 7.54
CA ASN A 53 -10.38 8.74 6.47
C ASN A 53 -9.67 9.70 5.53
N SER A 54 -8.77 10.53 6.04
CA SER A 54 -7.98 11.45 5.22
C SER A 54 -7.05 10.69 4.28
N VAL A 55 -6.27 9.75 4.80
CA VAL A 55 -5.37 8.91 4.00
C VAL A 55 -6.17 8.09 2.98
N ALA A 56 -7.26 7.44 3.41
CA ALA A 56 -8.10 6.65 2.54
C ALA A 56 -8.70 7.47 1.38
N ASN A 57 -9.14 8.70 1.64
CA ASN A 57 -9.70 9.58 0.62
C ASN A 57 -8.63 10.08 -0.36
N ILE A 58 -7.41 10.33 0.09
CA ILE A 58 -6.29 10.73 -0.78
C ILE A 58 -5.95 9.60 -1.75
N PHE A 59 -5.71 8.40 -1.23
CA PHE A 59 -5.40 7.26 -2.06
C PHE A 59 -6.55 6.93 -3.03
N TYR A 60 -7.80 7.13 -2.59
CA TYR A 60 -8.95 7.02 -3.47
C TYR A 60 -8.88 8.02 -4.64
N GLN A 61 -8.62 9.30 -4.36
CA GLN A 61 -8.51 10.32 -5.40
C GLN A 61 -7.35 10.05 -6.36
N LEU A 62 -6.16 9.69 -5.84
CA LEU A 62 -5.00 9.36 -6.66
C LEU A 62 -5.22 8.12 -7.54
N SER A 63 -6.02 7.17 -7.07
CA SER A 63 -6.27 5.91 -7.77
C SER A 63 -7.49 5.98 -8.68
N TYR A 64 -8.33 7.01 -8.55
CA TYR A 64 -9.62 7.09 -9.25
C TYR A 64 -9.46 7.07 -10.78
N ASP A 65 -8.50 7.85 -11.32
CA ASP A 65 -8.27 7.94 -12.76
C ASP A 65 -7.75 6.62 -13.35
N ALA A 66 -6.94 5.87 -12.57
CA ALA A 66 -6.38 4.61 -13.00
C ALA A 66 -7.34 3.42 -12.81
N LEU A 67 -8.09 3.40 -11.71
CA LEU A 67 -8.87 2.24 -11.27
C LEU A 67 -10.39 2.42 -11.41
N LYS A 68 -10.86 3.65 -11.63
CA LYS A 68 -12.29 4.00 -11.75
C LYS A 68 -13.14 3.30 -10.66
N LYS A 69 -14.01 2.37 -11.06
CA LYS A 69 -14.91 1.63 -10.16
C LYS A 69 -14.18 0.84 -9.05
N ASN A 70 -12.92 0.46 -9.25
CA ASN A 70 -12.15 -0.33 -8.28
C ASN A 70 -11.39 0.52 -7.24
N ALA A 71 -11.42 1.85 -7.35
CA ALA A 71 -10.77 2.75 -6.39
C ALA A 71 -11.36 2.62 -4.96
N ASP A 72 -12.63 2.22 -4.83
CA ASP A 72 -13.26 1.96 -3.53
C ASP A 72 -12.59 0.82 -2.75
N ILE A 73 -12.03 -0.17 -3.45
CA ILE A 73 -11.29 -1.27 -2.81
C ILE A 73 -10.09 -0.73 -2.03
N ILE A 74 -9.34 0.19 -2.62
CA ILE A 74 -8.18 0.83 -1.95
C ILE A 74 -8.63 1.59 -0.69
N ARG A 75 -9.73 2.34 -0.80
CA ARG A 75 -10.29 3.06 0.36
C ARG A 75 -10.65 2.11 1.50
N ILE A 76 -11.29 0.98 1.19
CA ILE A 76 -11.69 -0.02 2.18
C ILE A 76 -10.45 -0.67 2.81
N LEU A 77 -9.45 -1.07 2.02
CA LEU A 77 -8.22 -1.67 2.52
C LEU A 77 -7.48 -0.74 3.49
N ILE A 78 -7.33 0.54 3.12
CA ILE A 78 -6.68 1.54 3.99
C ILE A 78 -7.46 1.71 5.30
N ARG A 79 -8.79 1.72 5.25
CA ARG A 79 -9.62 1.81 6.46
C ARG A 79 -9.46 0.60 7.37
N ILE A 80 -9.42 -0.61 6.81
CA ILE A 80 -9.22 -1.84 7.59
C ILE A 80 -7.86 -1.83 8.27
N VAL A 81 -6.79 -1.58 7.53
CA VAL A 81 -5.42 -1.53 8.08
C VAL A 81 -5.30 -0.42 9.13
N GLY A 82 -5.83 0.75 8.83
CA GLY A 82 -5.83 1.89 9.76
C GLY A 82 -6.63 1.58 11.03
N ALA A 83 -7.79 0.93 10.92
CA ALA A 83 -8.60 0.52 12.07
C ALA A 83 -7.84 -0.46 12.98
N ILE A 84 -7.11 -1.43 12.41
CA ILE A 84 -6.28 -2.36 13.18
C ILE A 84 -5.20 -1.60 13.96
N ILE A 85 -4.54 -0.62 13.34
CA ILE A 85 -3.51 0.21 13.99
C ILE A 85 -4.12 1.01 15.14
N VAL A 86 -5.26 1.67 14.92
CA VAL A 86 -5.93 2.48 15.96
C VAL A 86 -6.41 1.61 17.11
N ILE A 87 -6.99 0.43 16.83
CA ILE A 87 -7.40 -0.51 17.87
C ILE A 87 -6.19 -0.99 18.69
N SER A 88 -5.05 -1.28 18.04
CA SER A 88 -3.82 -1.65 18.75
C SER A 88 -3.33 -0.54 19.69
N ILE A 89 -3.40 0.72 19.26
CA ILE A 89 -3.06 1.89 20.09
C ILE A 89 -4.04 2.01 21.28
N ILE A 90 -5.33 1.83 21.05
CA ILE A 90 -6.36 1.88 22.09
C ILE A 90 -6.13 0.77 23.14
N ILE A 91 -5.82 -0.45 22.69
CA ILE A 91 -5.49 -1.56 23.58
C ILE A 91 -4.24 -1.23 24.40
N SER A 92 -3.24 -0.54 23.82
CA SER A 92 -2.06 -0.08 24.54
C SER A 92 -2.37 0.90 25.68
N TYR A 93 -3.37 1.75 25.53
CA TYR A 93 -3.81 2.65 26.59
C TYR A 93 -4.69 1.96 27.66
N LEU A 94 -5.45 0.94 27.27
CA LEU A 94 -6.31 0.19 28.20
C LEU A 94 -5.55 -0.90 28.97
N SER A 95 -4.46 -1.39 28.40
CA SER A 95 -3.61 -2.41 28.99
C SER A 95 -2.49 -1.74 29.77
N GLU A 96 -2.28 -2.13 31.01
CA GLU A 96 -1.11 -1.69 31.79
C GLU A 96 0.19 -2.29 31.24
N ASP A 97 0.09 -3.28 30.33
CA ASP A 97 1.22 -3.96 29.73
C ASP A 97 1.38 -3.59 28.23
N PRO A 98 2.37 -2.76 27.89
CA PRO A 98 2.64 -2.37 26.49
C PRO A 98 3.03 -3.56 25.59
N ILE A 99 3.45 -4.69 26.16
CA ILE A 99 3.84 -5.89 25.40
C ILE A 99 2.67 -6.46 24.64
N ILE A 100 1.45 -6.36 25.17
CA ILE A 100 0.23 -6.85 24.50
C ILE A 100 -0.01 -6.11 23.18
N ALA A 101 0.05 -4.79 23.19
CA ALA A 101 -0.13 -3.97 21.98
C ALA A 101 0.98 -4.20 20.95
N ALA A 102 2.24 -4.30 21.42
CA ALA A 102 3.38 -4.60 20.57
C ALA A 102 3.24 -6.00 19.92
N SER A 103 2.76 -6.98 20.67
CA SER A 103 2.52 -8.35 20.17
C SER A 103 1.44 -8.38 19.08
N ILE A 104 0.31 -7.70 19.28
CA ILE A 104 -0.76 -7.57 18.28
C ILE A 104 -0.22 -6.91 17.01
N GLY A 105 0.50 -5.80 17.14
CA GLY A 105 1.12 -5.09 16.03
C GLY A 105 2.10 -5.95 15.24
N THR A 106 2.95 -6.71 15.95
CA THR A 106 3.93 -7.61 15.34
C THR A 106 3.27 -8.74 14.57
N ILE A 107 2.31 -9.43 15.17
CA ILE A 107 1.59 -10.53 14.52
C ILE A 107 0.84 -10.00 13.28
N THR A 108 0.14 -8.87 13.42
CA THR A 108 -0.57 -8.25 12.30
C THR A 108 0.39 -7.86 11.17
N GLY A 109 1.55 -7.28 11.50
CA GLY A 109 2.58 -6.91 10.53
C GLY A 109 3.12 -8.12 9.78
N ILE A 110 3.38 -9.23 10.48
CA ILE A 110 3.83 -10.50 9.89
C ILE A 110 2.77 -11.05 8.92
N VAL A 111 1.51 -11.09 9.34
CA VAL A 111 0.40 -11.61 8.50
C VAL A 111 0.23 -10.76 7.23
N ILE A 112 0.24 -9.43 7.37
CA ILE A 112 0.15 -8.52 6.21
C ILE A 112 1.38 -8.66 5.31
N GLY A 113 2.58 -8.80 5.89
CA GLY A 113 3.83 -8.99 5.17
C GLY A 113 3.79 -10.26 4.30
N PHE A 114 3.39 -11.39 4.86
CA PHE A 114 3.23 -12.63 4.11
C PHE A 114 2.12 -12.55 3.05
N ALA A 115 0.98 -11.94 3.38
CA ALA A 115 -0.10 -11.74 2.40
C ALA A 115 0.34 -10.86 1.21
N SER A 116 1.27 -9.93 1.41
CA SER A 116 1.77 -8.99 0.40
C SER A 116 3.01 -9.50 -0.35
N GLN A 117 3.64 -10.58 0.10
CA GLN A 117 4.95 -11.05 -0.38
C GLN A 117 5.03 -11.19 -1.90
N ASN A 118 4.03 -11.79 -2.54
CA ASN A 118 4.03 -12.00 -3.99
C ASN A 118 3.91 -10.68 -4.77
N VAL A 119 3.14 -9.72 -4.28
CA VAL A 119 2.97 -8.42 -4.91
C VAL A 119 4.28 -7.63 -4.83
N ILE A 120 4.87 -7.57 -3.63
CA ILE A 120 6.14 -6.88 -3.39
C ILE A 120 7.28 -7.55 -4.18
N GLY A 121 7.33 -8.88 -4.22
CA GLY A 121 8.30 -9.63 -5.00
C GLY A 121 8.25 -9.30 -6.48
N ASN A 122 7.06 -9.23 -7.07
CA ASN A 122 6.89 -8.83 -8.47
C ASN A 122 7.27 -7.37 -8.72
N LEU A 123 6.95 -6.46 -7.80
CA LEU A 123 7.31 -5.05 -7.86
C LEU A 123 8.84 -4.85 -7.88
N ILE A 124 9.54 -5.48 -6.93
CA ILE A 124 11.01 -5.44 -6.83
C ILE A 124 11.65 -6.06 -8.08
N SER A 125 11.13 -7.19 -8.56
CA SER A 125 11.60 -7.85 -9.76
C SER A 125 11.35 -6.99 -11.01
N GLY A 126 10.22 -6.30 -11.11
CA GLY A 126 9.94 -5.35 -12.20
C GLY A 126 10.93 -4.19 -12.22
N LEU A 127 11.23 -3.62 -11.05
CA LEU A 127 12.25 -2.58 -10.92
C LEU A 127 13.66 -3.09 -11.31
N TYR A 128 14.00 -4.30 -10.84
CA TYR A 128 15.26 -4.97 -11.21
C TYR A 128 15.38 -5.13 -12.73
N LEU A 129 14.34 -5.64 -13.41
CA LEU A 129 14.31 -5.82 -14.86
C LEU A 129 14.43 -4.49 -15.61
N ALA A 130 13.81 -3.43 -15.11
CA ALA A 130 13.89 -2.09 -15.70
C ALA A 130 15.30 -1.49 -15.61
N ILE A 131 16.05 -1.78 -14.54
CA ILE A 131 17.42 -1.30 -14.33
C ILE A 131 18.43 -2.15 -15.10
N THR A 132 18.40 -3.47 -14.91
CA THR A 132 19.42 -4.40 -15.43
C THR A 132 19.22 -4.73 -16.90
N ARG A 133 17.97 -4.69 -17.39
CA ARG A 133 17.58 -4.96 -18.78
C ARG A 133 18.22 -6.23 -19.36
N PRO A 134 18.05 -7.40 -18.73
CA PRO A 134 18.62 -8.65 -19.21
C PRO A 134 18.03 -9.07 -20.56
N PHE A 135 16.87 -8.53 -20.93
CA PHE A 135 16.21 -8.64 -22.23
C PHE A 135 15.54 -7.30 -22.57
N ARG A 136 15.15 -7.14 -23.83
CA ARG A 136 14.57 -5.90 -24.36
C ARG A 136 13.19 -6.13 -24.94
N ILE A 137 12.42 -5.07 -25.06
CA ILE A 137 11.18 -5.08 -25.84
C ILE A 137 11.56 -5.43 -27.30
N GLY A 138 10.85 -6.40 -27.87
CA GLY A 138 11.13 -6.96 -29.19
C GLY A 138 11.85 -8.31 -29.15
N ASP A 139 12.50 -8.69 -28.03
CA ASP A 139 13.12 -10.01 -27.91
C ASP A 139 12.06 -11.11 -27.83
N LYS A 140 12.35 -12.27 -28.45
CA LYS A 140 11.53 -13.47 -28.33
C LYS A 140 11.97 -14.26 -27.11
N ALA A 141 11.06 -14.45 -26.15
CA ALA A 141 11.35 -15.17 -24.91
C ALA A 141 10.43 -16.38 -24.75
N THR A 142 10.98 -17.45 -24.17
CA THR A 142 10.21 -18.63 -23.73
C THR A 142 10.22 -18.71 -22.23
N VAL A 143 9.03 -18.62 -21.61
CA VAL A 143 8.81 -18.65 -20.16
C VAL A 143 7.76 -19.69 -19.84
N PHE A 144 8.05 -20.66 -18.95
CA PHE A 144 7.13 -21.77 -18.63
C PHE A 144 6.57 -22.52 -19.85
N GLY A 145 7.38 -22.73 -20.87
CA GLY A 145 6.96 -23.40 -22.10
C GLY A 145 6.16 -22.53 -23.08
N ASN A 146 5.81 -21.32 -22.70
CA ASN A 146 5.13 -20.37 -23.55
C ASN A 146 6.14 -19.45 -24.24
N THR A 147 6.08 -19.37 -25.55
CA THR A 147 6.98 -18.53 -26.36
C THR A 147 6.22 -17.33 -26.90
N GLY A 148 6.84 -16.14 -26.80
CA GLY A 148 6.26 -14.91 -27.34
C GLY A 148 7.28 -13.78 -27.45
N ILE A 149 6.90 -12.71 -28.13
CA ILE A 149 7.70 -11.48 -28.25
C ILE A 149 7.34 -10.58 -27.07
N ILE A 150 8.33 -10.11 -26.34
CA ILE A 150 8.17 -9.15 -25.25
C ILE A 150 7.77 -7.81 -25.87
N PHE A 151 6.60 -7.29 -25.49
CA PHE A 151 6.15 -5.98 -25.97
C PHE A 151 5.99 -4.94 -24.87
N ASP A 152 5.98 -5.38 -23.60
CA ASP A 152 5.89 -4.46 -22.44
C ASP A 152 6.51 -5.08 -21.19
N ILE A 153 7.21 -4.26 -20.41
CA ILE A 153 7.75 -4.62 -19.10
C ILE A 153 7.09 -3.69 -18.07
N GLY A 154 5.99 -4.17 -17.50
CA GLY A 154 5.23 -3.43 -16.51
C GLY A 154 5.75 -3.62 -15.09
N LEU A 155 5.08 -2.97 -14.13
CA LEU A 155 5.48 -2.97 -12.72
C LEU A 155 5.41 -4.37 -12.07
N LEU A 156 4.38 -5.15 -12.39
CA LEU A 156 4.14 -6.48 -11.79
C LEU A 156 4.30 -7.62 -12.79
N TYR A 157 4.08 -7.34 -14.07
CA TYR A 157 4.06 -8.33 -15.14
C TYR A 157 4.85 -7.86 -16.35
N THR A 158 5.63 -8.76 -16.92
CA THR A 158 6.16 -8.66 -18.29
C THR A 158 5.12 -9.26 -19.24
N ARG A 159 4.82 -8.56 -20.34
CA ARG A 159 3.80 -8.95 -21.31
C ARG A 159 4.47 -9.46 -22.58
N LEU A 160 4.12 -10.66 -22.97
CA LEU A 160 4.56 -11.27 -24.22
C LEU A 160 3.36 -11.50 -25.14
N ARG A 161 3.58 -11.46 -26.43
CA ARG A 161 2.59 -11.83 -27.44
C ARG A 161 3.09 -13.05 -28.19
N ASN A 162 2.28 -14.13 -28.21
CA ASN A 162 2.62 -15.32 -28.97
C ASN A 162 2.32 -15.13 -30.48
N ASP A 163 2.70 -16.11 -31.27
CA ASP A 163 2.51 -16.07 -32.74
C ASP A 163 1.01 -16.10 -33.12
N ASP A 164 0.09 -16.61 -32.27
CA ASP A 164 -1.36 -16.60 -32.42
C ASP A 164 -2.00 -15.27 -31.99
N GLY A 165 -1.24 -14.29 -31.55
CA GLY A 165 -1.72 -12.99 -31.08
C GLY A 165 -2.20 -12.95 -29.63
N HIS A 166 -2.16 -14.06 -28.87
CA HIS A 166 -2.54 -14.07 -27.46
C HIS A 166 -1.50 -13.34 -26.60
N ILE A 167 -2.00 -12.69 -25.54
CA ILE A 167 -1.16 -12.00 -24.58
C ILE A 167 -0.86 -12.96 -23.41
N ILE A 168 0.42 -13.17 -23.15
CA ILE A 168 0.93 -13.93 -22.02
C ILE A 168 1.39 -12.93 -20.96
N LEU A 169 0.82 -13.02 -19.75
CA LEU A 169 1.21 -12.22 -18.59
C LEU A 169 2.17 -13.05 -17.73
N ALA A 170 3.45 -12.75 -17.79
CA ALA A 170 4.46 -13.40 -16.97
C ALA A 170 4.74 -12.54 -15.73
N PRO A 171 4.52 -13.04 -14.49
CA PRO A 171 4.90 -12.32 -13.28
C PRO A 171 6.39 -11.97 -13.30
N ASN A 172 6.76 -10.73 -12.96
CA ASN A 172 8.16 -10.28 -13.02
C ASN A 172 9.07 -11.10 -12.12
N MET A 173 8.58 -11.53 -10.95
CA MET A 173 9.32 -12.43 -10.07
C MET A 173 9.70 -13.74 -10.77
N SER A 174 8.82 -14.29 -11.59
CA SER A 174 9.09 -15.48 -12.38
C SER A 174 10.11 -15.23 -13.48
N MET A 175 10.07 -14.04 -14.09
CA MET A 175 11.06 -13.63 -15.10
C MET A 175 12.48 -13.52 -14.54
N VAL A 176 12.63 -13.29 -13.23
CA VAL A 176 13.94 -13.19 -12.55
C VAL A 176 14.38 -14.52 -11.94
N SER A 177 13.43 -15.32 -11.45
CA SER A 177 13.73 -16.53 -10.65
C SER A 177 13.75 -17.84 -11.44
N THR A 178 13.30 -17.83 -12.71
CA THR A 178 13.28 -19.05 -13.52
C THR A 178 14.22 -18.94 -14.74
N THR A 179 14.54 -20.09 -15.33
CA THR A 179 15.31 -20.11 -16.58
C THR A 179 14.44 -19.62 -17.72
N ILE A 180 14.90 -18.60 -18.42
CA ILE A 180 14.25 -18.02 -19.58
C ILE A 180 15.17 -18.22 -20.79
N ILE A 181 14.61 -18.72 -21.89
CA ILE A 181 15.32 -18.79 -23.17
C ILE A 181 15.02 -17.50 -23.94
N ILE A 182 16.04 -16.70 -24.19
CA ILE A 182 15.90 -15.44 -24.93
C ILE A 182 16.55 -15.59 -26.29
N ARG A 183 15.84 -15.16 -27.32
CA ARG A 183 16.37 -14.93 -28.67
C ARG A 183 16.27 -13.43 -28.93
N HIS A 184 17.42 -12.80 -28.96
CA HIS A 184 17.48 -11.38 -29.29
C HIS A 184 16.97 -11.16 -30.71
N SER A 185 16.11 -10.17 -30.88
CA SER A 185 15.76 -9.70 -32.20
C SER A 185 17.02 -9.10 -32.84
N ASN A 186 17.61 -9.78 -33.82
CA ASN A 186 18.61 -9.19 -34.69
C ASN A 186 17.91 -8.11 -35.52
N SER A 187 17.77 -6.91 -34.97
CA SER A 187 17.55 -5.74 -35.80
C SER A 187 18.94 -5.25 -36.26
N PRO A 188 19.16 -5.13 -37.55
CA PRO A 188 20.39 -4.54 -38.09
C PRO A 188 20.50 -3.08 -37.63
#